data_7cf5d82cc082a59c3b2afdb90fc59e7c
#
_entry.id   7cf5d82cc082a59c3b2afdb90fc59e7c
#
_cell.length_a   1.000
_cell.length_b   1.000
_cell.length_c   1.000
_cell.angle_alpha   90.00
_cell.angle_beta   90.00
_cell.angle_gamma   90.00
#
_symmetry.space_group_name_H-M   'P 1'
#
loop_
_entity.id
_entity.type
_entity.pdbx_description
1 polymer ?
#
loop_
_entity_poly.entity_id
_entity_poly.type
_entity_poly.pdbx_seq_one_letter_code
_entity_poly.pdbx_strand_id
1 'polypeptide(L)'
;MVGLIRGVSEGLGPVGGAAAIYSLSGLLLIFTVGFPRIRQIPKGYLLAGSLLFVSYEICLALSLGYAATRHQAIEVGMVNYLWPSLTILFAILFNGQKTNWLIVPGLLLALVGVCWVLGGDNGLHYDEIINNITTSPLSYFLAFIGAFIWAAYCTVTNKY
;
A
#
# COMPACT_ATOMS: atom_id res chain seq x y z
N MET A 1 -0.34 3.48 -12.09
CA MET A 1 0.55 2.51 -11.40
C MET A 1 -0.08 1.14 -11.25
N VAL A 2 -1.28 1.00 -10.67
CA VAL A 2 -2.00 -0.29 -10.50
C VAL A 2 -2.14 -1.08 -11.82
N GLY A 3 -2.46 -0.43 -12.94
CA GLY A 3 -2.60 -1.11 -14.25
C GLY A 3 -1.29 -1.68 -14.80
N LEU A 4 -0.15 -1.04 -14.54
CA LEU A 4 1.17 -1.53 -14.94
C LEU A 4 1.57 -2.76 -14.12
N ILE A 5 1.36 -2.70 -12.80
CA ILE A 5 1.63 -3.82 -11.89
C ILE A 5 0.81 -5.04 -12.32
N ARG A 6 -0.46 -4.84 -12.66
CA ARG A 6 -1.33 -5.91 -13.11
C ARG A 6 -0.86 -6.51 -14.45
N GLY A 7 -0.56 -5.68 -15.46
CA GLY A 7 -0.11 -6.19 -16.76
C GLY A 7 1.19 -7.01 -16.69
N VAL A 8 2.14 -6.60 -15.83
CA VAL A 8 3.37 -7.37 -15.59
C VAL A 8 3.08 -8.61 -14.74
N SER A 9 2.12 -8.54 -13.82
CA SER A 9 1.71 -9.67 -12.98
C SER A 9 0.98 -10.78 -13.78
N GLU A 10 0.27 -10.44 -14.85
CA GLU A 10 -0.38 -11.40 -15.73
C GLU A 10 0.64 -12.30 -16.46
N GLY A 11 1.86 -11.77 -16.73
CA GLY A 11 2.93 -12.53 -17.40
C GLY A 11 3.89 -13.26 -16.46
N LEU A 12 4.22 -12.65 -15.32
CA LEU A 12 5.28 -13.11 -14.38
C LEU A 12 4.72 -13.57 -13.03
N GLY A 13 3.42 -13.54 -12.85
CA GLY A 13 2.78 -13.71 -11.56
C GLY A 13 2.88 -12.46 -10.67
N PRO A 14 2.05 -12.34 -9.61
CA PRO A 14 1.95 -11.13 -8.80
C PRO A 14 3.27 -10.73 -8.15
N VAL A 15 3.97 -11.70 -7.54
CA VAL A 15 5.25 -11.46 -6.85
C VAL A 15 6.39 -11.28 -7.86
N GLY A 16 6.40 -12.05 -8.95
CA GLY A 16 7.40 -11.92 -10.01
C GLY A 16 7.34 -10.57 -10.71
N GLY A 17 6.12 -10.06 -10.95
CA GLY A 17 5.90 -8.73 -11.51
C GLY A 17 6.44 -7.61 -10.64
N ALA A 18 6.14 -7.64 -9.34
CA ALA A 18 6.68 -6.69 -8.38
C ALA A 18 8.22 -6.75 -8.32
N ALA A 19 8.79 -7.96 -8.23
CA ALA A 19 10.24 -8.15 -8.21
C ALA A 19 10.92 -7.58 -9.46
N ALA A 20 10.36 -7.78 -10.65
CA ALA A 20 10.88 -7.25 -11.90
C ALA A 20 10.87 -5.70 -11.92
N ILE A 21 9.76 -5.08 -11.50
CA ILE A 21 9.61 -3.62 -11.46
C ILE A 21 10.63 -3.01 -10.50
N TYR A 22 10.76 -3.55 -9.28
CA TYR A 22 11.69 -3.01 -8.29
C TYR A 22 13.15 -3.26 -8.66
N SER A 23 13.48 -4.41 -9.28
CA SER A 23 14.83 -4.70 -9.77
C SER A 23 15.24 -3.72 -10.86
N LEU A 24 14.39 -3.47 -11.85
CA LEU A 24 14.65 -2.50 -12.91
C LEU A 24 14.76 -1.08 -12.36
N SER A 25 13.86 -0.68 -11.47
CA SER A 25 13.89 0.64 -10.83
C SER A 25 15.15 0.83 -9.99
N GLY A 26 15.54 -0.21 -9.24
CA GLY A 26 16.78 -0.20 -8.45
C GLY A 26 18.03 -0.06 -9.32
N LEU A 27 18.10 -0.80 -10.44
CA LEU A 27 19.20 -0.67 -11.40
C LEU A 27 19.26 0.73 -11.98
N LEU A 28 18.13 1.29 -12.43
CA LEU A 28 18.07 2.66 -12.94
C LEU A 28 18.54 3.69 -11.91
N LEU A 29 18.14 3.54 -10.64
CA LEU A 29 18.58 4.40 -9.56
C LEU A 29 20.09 4.32 -9.31
N ILE A 30 20.66 3.12 -9.34
CA ILE A 30 22.11 2.93 -9.20
C ILE A 30 22.87 3.63 -10.35
N PHE A 31 22.36 3.54 -11.58
CA PHE A 31 23.00 4.19 -12.73
C PHE A 31 22.85 5.71 -12.71
N THR A 32 21.75 6.26 -12.19
CA THR A 32 21.47 7.70 -12.22
C THR A 32 21.97 8.45 -10.98
N VAL A 33 21.82 7.85 -9.80
CA VAL A 33 22.13 8.47 -8.50
C VAL A 33 23.43 7.92 -7.89
N GLY A 34 23.84 6.71 -8.31
CA GLY A 34 25.00 6.03 -7.79
C GLY A 34 24.66 5.05 -6.65
N PHE A 35 25.69 4.38 -6.15
CA PHE A 35 25.52 3.35 -5.13
C PHE A 35 25.22 3.98 -3.75
N PRO A 36 24.17 3.56 -3.05
CA PRO A 36 23.83 4.11 -1.73
C PRO A 36 24.92 3.75 -0.70
N ARG A 37 25.21 4.69 0.19
CA ARG A 37 26.16 4.47 1.30
C ARG A 37 25.51 3.69 2.44
N ILE A 38 25.26 2.40 2.23
CA ILE A 38 24.54 1.50 3.17
C ILE A 38 25.20 1.51 4.57
N ARG A 39 26.50 1.73 4.66
CA ARG A 39 27.22 1.81 5.94
C ARG A 39 26.79 2.95 6.85
N GLN A 40 26.15 3.99 6.30
CA GLN A 40 25.69 5.15 7.05
C GLN A 40 24.27 4.97 7.60
N ILE A 41 23.57 3.92 7.16
CA ILE A 41 22.19 3.64 7.57
C ILE A 41 22.23 2.81 8.86
N PRO A 42 21.46 3.18 9.90
CA PRO A 42 21.35 2.38 11.13
C PRO A 42 20.89 0.95 10.79
N LYS A 43 21.63 -0.04 11.30
CA LYS A 43 21.35 -1.46 10.99
C LYS A 43 19.93 -1.89 11.38
N GLY A 44 19.42 -1.36 12.50
CA GLY A 44 18.05 -1.62 12.94
C GLY A 44 17.00 -1.09 11.96
N TYR A 45 17.21 0.13 11.43
CA TYR A 45 16.35 0.68 10.39
C TYR A 45 16.43 -0.13 9.09
N LEU A 46 17.65 -0.49 8.67
CA LEU A 46 17.83 -1.26 7.44
C LEU A 46 17.07 -2.60 7.51
N LEU A 47 17.19 -3.32 8.64
CA LEU A 47 16.50 -4.59 8.83
C LEU A 47 14.99 -4.44 8.93
N ALA A 48 14.52 -3.59 9.84
CA ALA A 48 13.09 -3.38 10.06
C ALA A 48 12.40 -2.74 8.84
N GLY A 49 13.02 -1.72 8.25
CA GLY A 49 12.50 -1.04 7.07
C GLY A 49 12.42 -1.97 5.86
N SER A 50 13.48 -2.74 5.59
CA SER A 50 13.48 -3.71 4.48
C SER A 50 12.42 -4.80 4.69
N LEU A 51 12.29 -5.34 5.90
CA LEU A 51 11.30 -6.37 6.21
C LEU A 51 9.87 -5.84 6.03
N LEU A 52 9.58 -4.67 6.58
CA LEU A 52 8.24 -4.05 6.44
C LEU A 52 7.94 -3.70 4.98
N PHE A 53 8.90 -3.12 4.26
CA PHE A 53 8.73 -2.77 2.86
C PHE A 53 8.45 -4.00 1.99
N VAL A 54 9.28 -5.04 2.09
CA VAL A 54 9.11 -6.28 1.31
C VAL A 54 7.79 -6.97 1.66
N SER A 55 7.45 -7.03 2.96
CA SER A 55 6.17 -7.63 3.39
C SER A 55 4.97 -6.87 2.83
N TYR A 56 5.02 -5.53 2.82
CA TYR A 56 4.00 -4.70 2.21
C TYR A 56 3.85 -5.00 0.72
N GLU A 57 4.95 -5.01 -0.02
CA GLU A 57 4.93 -5.24 -1.47
C GLU A 57 4.39 -6.62 -1.83
N ILE A 58 4.75 -7.65 -1.07
CA ILE A 58 4.20 -9.00 -1.24
C ILE A 58 2.68 -8.98 -0.99
N CYS A 59 2.23 -8.37 0.12
CA CYS A 59 0.80 -8.27 0.42
C CYS A 59 0.03 -7.53 -0.68
N LEU A 60 0.57 -6.40 -1.16
CA LEU A 60 -0.06 -5.61 -2.23
C LEU A 60 -0.08 -6.38 -3.56
N ALA A 61 1.04 -6.98 -3.96
CA ALA A 61 1.13 -7.75 -5.19
C ALA A 61 0.15 -8.94 -5.18
N LEU A 62 0.07 -9.67 -4.08
CA LEU A 62 -0.86 -10.79 -3.95
C LEU A 62 -2.31 -10.30 -3.89
N SER A 63 -2.62 -9.22 -3.17
CA SER A 63 -3.97 -8.67 -3.09
C SER A 63 -4.52 -8.29 -4.46
N LEU A 64 -3.70 -7.64 -5.28
CA LEU A 64 -4.06 -7.27 -6.66
C LEU A 64 -4.05 -8.47 -7.60
N GLY A 65 -3.16 -9.44 -7.38
CA GLY A 65 -3.06 -10.66 -8.18
C GLY A 65 -4.24 -11.61 -8.00
N TYR A 66 -4.81 -11.67 -6.79
CA TYR A 66 -6.00 -12.47 -6.50
C TYR A 66 -7.33 -11.77 -6.85
N ALA A 67 -7.30 -10.50 -7.25
CA ALA A 67 -8.49 -9.82 -7.72
C ALA A 67 -8.96 -10.43 -9.05
N ALA A 68 -10.18 -10.97 -9.08
CA ALA A 68 -10.73 -11.67 -10.23
C ALA A 68 -11.03 -10.72 -11.41
N THR A 69 -11.42 -9.48 -11.13
CA THR A 69 -11.78 -8.48 -12.12
C THR A 69 -10.97 -7.20 -11.94
N ARG A 70 -10.95 -6.38 -13.01
CA ARG A 70 -10.33 -5.05 -12.94
C ARG A 70 -11.04 -4.15 -11.92
N HIS A 71 -12.35 -4.26 -11.83
CA HIS A 71 -13.16 -3.51 -10.87
C HIS A 71 -12.80 -3.88 -9.43
N GLN A 72 -12.73 -5.18 -9.15
CA GLN A 72 -12.28 -5.69 -7.86
C GLN A 72 -10.85 -5.25 -7.48
N ALA A 73 -9.94 -5.18 -8.45
CA ALA A 73 -8.58 -4.66 -8.20
C ALA A 73 -8.60 -3.17 -7.79
N ILE A 74 -9.54 -2.38 -8.31
CA ILE A 74 -9.76 -0.99 -7.91
C ILE A 74 -10.27 -0.94 -6.47
N GLU A 75 -11.28 -1.74 -6.12
CA GLU A 75 -11.83 -1.82 -4.75
C GLU A 75 -10.77 -2.24 -3.73
N VAL A 76 -9.96 -3.25 -4.04
CA VAL A 76 -8.82 -3.69 -3.23
C VAL A 76 -7.80 -2.56 -3.06
N GLY A 77 -7.54 -1.81 -4.12
CA GLY A 77 -6.73 -0.59 -4.07
C GLY A 77 -7.29 0.46 -3.11
N MET A 78 -8.63 0.65 -3.06
CA MET A 78 -9.28 1.56 -2.09
C MET A 78 -8.98 1.15 -0.64
N VAL A 79 -9.06 -0.15 -0.34
CA VAL A 79 -8.72 -0.65 1.00
C VAL A 79 -7.26 -0.33 1.34
N ASN A 80 -6.35 -0.50 0.39
CA ASN A 80 -4.95 -0.15 0.60
C ASN A 80 -4.75 1.35 0.87
N TYR A 81 -5.57 2.24 0.30
CA TYR A 81 -5.52 3.69 0.56
C TYR A 81 -5.88 4.11 2.00
N LEU A 82 -6.19 3.17 2.89
CA LEU A 82 -6.26 3.44 4.34
C LEU A 82 -4.89 3.80 4.95
N TRP A 83 -3.76 3.44 4.29
CA TRP A 83 -2.42 3.64 4.85
C TRP A 83 -2.10 5.08 5.28
N PRO A 84 -2.53 6.17 4.60
CA PRO A 84 -2.22 7.53 5.06
C PRO A 84 -2.90 7.85 6.40
N SER A 85 -4.16 7.43 6.54
CA SER A 85 -4.93 7.60 7.79
C SER A 85 -4.31 6.81 8.93
N LEU A 86 -3.91 5.56 8.68
CA LEU A 86 -3.22 4.71 9.63
C LEU A 86 -1.83 5.27 10.00
N THR A 87 -1.10 5.85 9.04
CA THR A 87 0.20 6.48 9.30
C THR A 87 0.07 7.64 10.28
N ILE A 88 -0.95 8.47 10.12
CA ILE A 88 -1.21 9.58 11.05
C ILE A 88 -1.57 9.03 12.44
N LEU A 89 -2.44 8.02 12.50
CA LEU A 89 -2.81 7.37 13.74
C LEU A 89 -1.58 6.78 14.45
N PHE A 90 -0.71 6.08 13.73
CA PHE A 90 0.51 5.51 14.27
C PHE A 90 1.52 6.56 14.71
N ALA A 91 1.64 7.67 13.98
CA ALA A 91 2.49 8.79 14.36
C ALA A 91 2.05 9.41 15.69
N ILE A 92 0.75 9.49 15.96
CA ILE A 92 0.20 9.95 17.23
C ILE A 92 0.49 8.94 18.33
N LEU A 93 0.22 7.66 18.10
CA LEU A 93 0.31 6.61 19.11
C LEU A 93 1.76 6.24 19.47
N PHE A 94 2.64 6.15 18.48
CA PHE A 94 3.99 5.61 18.66
C PHE A 94 5.09 6.67 18.64
N ASN A 95 4.89 7.78 17.93
CA ASN A 95 5.87 8.87 17.84
C ASN A 95 5.50 10.06 18.74
N GLY A 96 4.38 9.99 19.49
CA GLY A 96 3.95 11.03 20.42
C GLY A 96 3.64 12.36 19.75
N GLN A 97 3.27 12.37 18.46
CA GLN A 97 2.93 13.60 17.77
C GLN A 97 1.66 14.20 18.35
N LYS A 98 1.76 15.48 18.71
CA LYS A 98 0.59 16.23 19.20
C LYS A 98 -0.31 16.57 18.01
N THR A 99 -1.57 16.29 18.16
CA THR A 99 -2.57 16.58 17.13
C THR A 99 -3.79 17.27 17.71
N ASN A 100 -4.53 17.97 16.87
CA ASN A 100 -5.80 18.55 17.22
C ASN A 100 -6.93 17.56 16.82
N TRP A 101 -8.03 17.56 17.56
CA TRP A 101 -9.20 16.72 17.28
C TRP A 101 -9.74 16.89 15.83
N LEU A 102 -9.47 18.03 15.18
CA LEU A 102 -9.81 18.31 13.78
C LEU A 102 -9.18 17.31 12.78
N ILE A 103 -8.18 16.53 13.19
CA ILE A 103 -7.60 15.51 12.32
C ILE A 103 -8.61 14.38 12.00
N VAL A 104 -9.51 14.08 12.95
CA VAL A 104 -10.51 13.01 12.75
C VAL A 104 -11.47 13.33 11.60
N PRO A 105 -12.17 14.47 11.59
CA PRO A 105 -13.02 14.82 10.46
C PRO A 105 -12.21 14.99 9.16
N GLY A 106 -10.97 15.48 9.21
CA GLY A 106 -10.09 15.58 8.06
C GLY A 106 -9.77 14.20 7.45
N LEU A 107 -9.44 13.22 8.27
CA LEU A 107 -9.19 11.84 7.82
C LEU A 107 -10.44 11.19 7.21
N LEU A 108 -11.60 11.37 7.86
CA LEU A 108 -12.87 10.85 7.35
C LEU A 108 -13.21 11.47 5.99
N LEU A 109 -13.05 12.78 5.84
CA LEU A 109 -13.28 13.48 4.58
C LEU A 109 -12.33 12.98 3.48
N ALA A 110 -11.05 12.78 3.81
CA ALA A 110 -10.07 12.24 2.86
C ALA A 110 -10.43 10.82 2.40
N LEU A 111 -10.86 9.96 3.32
CA LEU A 111 -11.32 8.59 2.98
C LEU A 111 -12.55 8.62 2.09
N VAL A 112 -13.55 9.45 2.42
CA VAL A 112 -14.75 9.63 1.59
C VAL A 112 -14.36 10.13 0.19
N GLY A 113 -13.44 11.10 0.10
CA GLY A 113 -12.95 11.61 -1.17
C GLY A 113 -12.25 10.54 -2.01
N VAL A 114 -11.41 9.72 -1.41
CA VAL A 114 -10.75 8.58 -2.09
C VAL A 114 -11.78 7.58 -2.60
N CYS A 115 -12.73 7.18 -1.76
CA CYS A 115 -13.81 6.25 -2.15
C CYS A 115 -14.64 6.83 -3.30
N TRP A 116 -14.96 8.13 -3.26
CA TRP A 116 -15.71 8.80 -4.31
C TRP A 116 -14.99 8.80 -5.66
N VAL A 117 -13.70 9.18 -5.66
CA VAL A 117 -12.88 9.23 -6.88
C VAL A 117 -12.67 7.83 -7.49
N LEU A 118 -12.44 6.83 -6.65
CA LEU A 118 -12.21 5.46 -7.11
C LEU A 118 -13.50 4.74 -7.52
N GLY A 119 -14.66 5.16 -7.00
CA GLY A 119 -15.97 4.66 -7.42
C GLY A 119 -16.33 5.03 -8.87
N GLY A 120 -15.69 6.07 -9.44
CA GLY A 120 -15.90 6.52 -10.81
C GLY A 120 -17.31 7.06 -11.06
N ASP A 121 -17.67 7.21 -12.35
CA ASP A 121 -18.95 7.80 -12.78
C ASP A 121 -20.18 6.95 -12.41
N ASN A 122 -19.99 5.64 -12.21
CA ASN A 122 -21.07 4.70 -11.83
C ASN A 122 -21.32 4.66 -10.32
N GLY A 123 -20.52 5.35 -9.51
CA GLY A 123 -20.60 5.33 -8.05
C GLY A 123 -20.19 4.00 -7.40
N LEU A 124 -20.42 3.91 -6.10
CA LEU A 124 -20.14 2.70 -5.33
C LEU A 124 -21.37 1.78 -5.34
N HIS A 125 -21.24 0.62 -5.97
CA HIS A 125 -22.26 -0.44 -5.94
C HIS A 125 -22.05 -1.31 -4.68
N TYR A 126 -22.70 -0.99 -3.59
CA TYR A 126 -22.53 -1.68 -2.30
C TYR A 126 -22.77 -3.18 -2.40
N ASP A 127 -23.79 -3.61 -3.14
CA ASP A 127 -24.12 -5.04 -3.30
C ASP A 127 -22.99 -5.78 -4.04
N GLU A 128 -22.39 -5.14 -5.03
CA GLU A 128 -21.25 -5.70 -5.77
C GLU A 128 -20.00 -5.80 -4.90
N ILE A 129 -19.72 -4.76 -4.10
CA ILE A 129 -18.60 -4.74 -3.15
C ILE A 129 -18.75 -5.87 -2.12
N ILE A 130 -19.93 -6.03 -1.54
CA ILE A 130 -20.20 -7.10 -0.56
C ILE A 130 -20.01 -8.47 -1.22
N ASN A 131 -20.54 -8.66 -2.42
CA ASN A 131 -20.36 -9.90 -3.17
C ASN A 131 -18.89 -10.17 -3.49
N ASN A 132 -18.14 -9.17 -3.90
CA ASN A 132 -16.71 -9.27 -4.21
C ASN A 132 -15.88 -9.62 -2.96
N ILE A 133 -16.18 -9.00 -1.81
CA ILE A 133 -15.53 -9.32 -0.53
C ILE A 133 -15.81 -10.77 -0.12
N THR A 134 -17.04 -11.24 -0.26
CA THR A 134 -17.42 -12.62 0.10
C THR A 134 -16.80 -13.65 -0.85
N THR A 135 -16.66 -13.30 -2.13
CA THR A 135 -16.10 -14.19 -3.16
C THR A 135 -14.58 -14.28 -3.07
N SER A 136 -13.91 -13.19 -2.75
CA SER A 136 -12.43 -13.12 -2.69
C SER A 136 -11.93 -12.42 -1.41
N PRO A 137 -12.24 -12.94 -0.22
CA PRO A 137 -11.92 -12.27 1.04
C PRO A 137 -10.40 -12.09 1.23
N LEU A 138 -9.60 -12.97 0.67
CA LEU A 138 -8.14 -12.93 0.80
C LEU A 138 -7.53 -11.68 0.17
N SER A 139 -8.05 -11.22 -0.99
CA SER A 139 -7.57 -9.99 -1.65
C SER A 139 -7.75 -8.77 -0.76
N TYR A 140 -8.93 -8.61 -0.17
CA TYR A 140 -9.23 -7.48 0.72
C TYR A 140 -8.46 -7.54 2.03
N PHE A 141 -8.33 -8.74 2.60
CA PHE A 141 -7.56 -8.96 3.82
C PHE A 141 -6.08 -8.62 3.64
N LEU A 142 -5.47 -9.07 2.53
CA LEU A 142 -4.08 -8.75 2.20
C LEU A 142 -3.87 -7.24 1.97
N ALA A 143 -4.80 -6.57 1.29
CA ALA A 143 -4.75 -5.12 1.11
C ALA A 143 -4.84 -4.36 2.44
N PHE A 144 -5.72 -4.80 3.34
CA PHE A 144 -5.88 -4.23 4.67
C PHE A 144 -4.61 -4.39 5.51
N ILE A 145 -4.07 -5.61 5.60
CA ILE A 145 -2.80 -5.86 6.29
C ILE A 145 -1.66 -5.06 5.65
N GLY A 146 -1.62 -4.99 4.33
CA GLY A 146 -0.65 -4.17 3.61
C GLY A 146 -0.69 -2.71 4.04
N ALA A 147 -1.89 -2.11 4.16
CA ALA A 147 -2.04 -0.74 4.63
C ALA A 147 -1.46 -0.52 6.05
N PHE A 148 -1.65 -1.49 6.97
CA PHE A 148 -1.06 -1.46 8.31
C PHE A 148 0.46 -1.57 8.28
N ILE A 149 1.00 -2.50 7.49
CA ILE A 149 2.45 -2.70 7.34
C ILE A 149 3.09 -1.42 6.78
N TRP A 150 2.47 -0.81 5.77
CA TRP A 150 2.98 0.45 5.20
C TRP A 150 2.93 1.61 6.19
N ALA A 151 1.86 1.73 6.95
CA ALA A 151 1.76 2.73 8.02
C ALA A 151 2.85 2.53 9.09
N ALA A 152 3.12 1.28 9.47
CA ALA A 152 4.22 0.94 10.38
C ALA A 152 5.58 1.29 9.77
N TYR A 153 5.81 0.99 8.49
CA TYR A 153 7.02 1.37 7.75
C TYR A 153 7.24 2.89 7.78
N CYS A 154 6.22 3.67 7.44
CA CYS A 154 6.28 5.13 7.47
C CYS A 154 6.58 5.67 8.87
N THR A 155 5.99 5.06 9.90
CA THR A 155 6.19 5.45 11.31
C THR A 155 7.61 5.16 11.77
N VAL A 156 8.17 4.00 11.40
CA VAL A 156 9.57 3.64 11.68
C VAL A 156 10.52 4.57 10.94
N THR A 157 10.26 4.86 9.66
CA THR A 157 11.10 5.76 8.86
C THR A 157 11.13 7.18 9.42
N ASN A 158 10.03 7.66 9.97
CA ASN A 158 9.96 9.00 10.60
C ASN A 158 10.74 9.10 11.92
N LYS A 159 11.11 7.98 12.52
CA LYS A 159 11.83 7.94 13.79
C LYS A 159 13.35 8.00 13.63
N TYR A 160 13.85 7.65 12.45
CA TYR A 160 15.27 7.62 12.08
C TYR A 160 15.65 8.72 11.11
#